data_bbaaed4728a935768b1af84afffe18d9
#
_entry.id   bbaaed4728a935768b1af84afffe18d9
#
_cell.length_a   1.000
_cell.length_b   1.000
_cell.length_c   1.000
_cell.angle_alpha   90.00
_cell.angle_beta   90.00
_cell.angle_gamma   90.00
#
_symmetry.space_group_name_H-M   'P 1'
#
loop_
_entity.id
_entity.type
_entity.pdbx_description
1 polymer ?
#
loop_
_entity_poly.entity_id
_entity_poly.type
_entity_poly.pdbx_seq_one_letter_code
_entity_poly.pdbx_strand_id
1 'polypeptide(L)'
;MPGTRVWLKVLIFDTRKSMRRFTRRGFCFGAPPTGCPAFCAPLESECSRGEMVDPRYFAVVFLTARALRQDVITHEAVHAAFAFRRRRPRFRWMDMDNEEESICYPAGIIARMIHEASMIRKRLR
;
A
#
# COMPACT_ATOMS: atom_id res chain seq x y z
N MET A 1 -21.34 -9.09 0.25
CA MET A 1 -21.26 -9.72 1.58
C MET A 1 -20.65 -8.77 2.58
N PRO A 2 -21.31 -8.54 3.69
CA PRO A 2 -20.69 -7.75 4.76
C PRO A 2 -19.38 -8.39 5.20
N GLY A 3 -18.41 -7.58 5.54
CA GLY A 3 -17.11 -8.08 6.02
C GLY A 3 -16.13 -8.50 4.95
N THR A 4 -16.48 -8.38 3.67
CA THR A 4 -15.57 -8.76 2.59
C THR A 4 -14.72 -7.60 2.09
N ARG A 5 -14.99 -6.38 2.54
CA ARG A 5 -14.21 -5.21 2.13
C ARG A 5 -12.83 -5.25 2.76
N VAL A 6 -11.83 -5.05 1.94
CA VAL A 6 -10.46 -4.83 2.38
C VAL A 6 -10.00 -3.47 1.89
N TRP A 7 -9.09 -2.87 2.66
CA TRP A 7 -8.66 -1.50 2.45
C TRP A 7 -7.16 -1.44 2.24
N LEU A 8 -6.74 -0.47 1.47
CA LEU A 8 -5.34 -0.09 1.36
C LEU A 8 -5.13 1.17 2.19
N LYS A 9 -4.12 1.16 3.04
CA LYS A 9 -3.71 2.35 3.78
C LYS A 9 -2.53 2.99 3.07
N VAL A 10 -2.63 4.28 2.81
CA VAL A 10 -1.55 5.06 2.19
C VAL A 10 -1.14 6.17 3.16
N LEU A 11 0.12 6.20 3.53
CA LEU A 11 0.68 7.20 4.43
C LEU A 11 1.73 8.01 3.68
N ILE A 12 1.55 9.31 3.64
CA ILE A 12 2.46 10.24 2.97
C ILE A 12 3.13 11.11 4.01
N PHE A 13 4.46 11.05 4.05
CA PHE A 13 5.29 11.79 5.00
C PHE A 13 6.05 12.90 4.28
N ASP A 14 6.28 14.01 4.97
CA ASP A 14 7.06 15.11 4.41
C ASP A 14 8.52 14.73 4.17
N THR A 15 9.09 13.91 5.06
CA THR A 15 10.50 13.51 4.98
C THR A 15 10.68 12.03 5.25
N ARG A 16 11.82 11.48 4.77
CA ARG A 16 12.20 10.10 5.10
C ARG A 16 12.41 9.91 6.61
N LYS A 17 12.89 10.94 7.27
CA LYS A 17 13.14 10.90 8.72
C LYS A 17 11.84 10.69 9.49
N SER A 18 10.77 11.43 9.17
CA SER A 18 9.48 11.25 9.83
C SER A 18 8.85 9.91 9.48
N MET A 19 9.01 9.43 8.25
CA MET A 19 8.54 8.10 7.87
C MET A 19 9.24 7.00 8.69
N ARG A 20 10.57 7.07 8.80
CA ARG A 20 11.34 6.09 9.56
C ARG A 20 10.99 6.12 11.04
N ARG A 21 10.78 7.30 11.59
CA ARG A 21 10.37 7.46 12.99
C ARG A 21 9.03 6.79 13.25
N PHE A 22 8.08 6.97 12.35
CA PHE A 22 6.76 6.35 12.45
C PHE A 22 6.86 4.82 12.40
N THR A 23 7.62 4.27 11.45
CA THR A 23 7.73 2.81 11.27
C THR A 23 8.45 2.13 12.44
N ARG A 24 9.39 2.80 13.09
CA ARG A 24 10.08 2.26 14.26
C ARG A 24 9.15 2.05 15.46
N ARG A 25 8.10 2.84 15.54
CA ARG A 25 7.22 2.86 16.74
C ARG A 25 6.06 1.89 16.69
N GLY A 26 5.62 1.47 15.52
CA GLY A 26 4.33 0.81 15.45
C GLY A 26 4.17 -0.38 14.53
N PHE A 27 5.22 -0.84 13.87
CA PHE A 27 5.04 -1.90 12.87
C PHE A 27 5.95 -3.08 13.12
N CYS A 28 5.38 -4.27 12.95
CA CYS A 28 6.06 -5.54 13.20
C CYS A 28 7.13 -5.87 12.15
N PHE A 29 7.14 -5.20 11.02
CA PHE A 29 8.11 -5.41 9.95
C PHE A 29 9.32 -4.46 10.02
N GLY A 30 9.41 -3.63 11.06
CA GLY A 30 10.57 -2.76 11.29
C GLY A 30 10.66 -1.55 10.38
N ALA A 31 11.81 -0.87 10.43
CA ALA A 31 12.05 0.33 9.63
C ALA A 31 12.38 -0.04 8.18
N PRO A 32 12.04 0.83 7.20
CA PRO A 32 12.42 0.60 5.82
C PRO A 32 13.94 0.64 5.65
N PRO A 33 14.46 0.06 4.55
CA PRO A 33 15.88 0.15 4.24
C PRO A 33 16.34 1.60 4.21
N THR A 34 17.58 1.82 4.64
CA THR A 34 18.18 3.17 4.64
C THR A 34 18.17 3.75 3.22
N GLY A 35 17.67 4.97 3.10
CA GLY A 35 17.59 5.66 1.81
C GLY A 35 16.36 5.33 0.98
N CYS A 36 15.50 4.42 1.43
CA CYS A 36 14.29 4.08 0.71
C CYS A 36 13.25 5.22 0.81
N PRO A 37 12.83 5.84 -0.31
CA PRO A 37 11.87 6.94 -0.27
C PRO A 37 10.41 6.49 -0.20
N ALA A 38 10.18 5.20 -0.41
CA ALA A 38 8.85 4.61 -0.41
C ALA A 38 8.96 3.10 -0.21
N PHE A 39 7.93 2.50 0.34
CA PHE A 39 7.84 1.04 0.41
C PHE A 39 6.40 0.61 0.67
N CYS A 40 6.09 -0.63 0.32
CA CYS A 40 4.80 -1.25 0.59
C CYS A 40 5.01 -2.40 1.59
N ALA A 41 4.23 -2.39 2.65
CA ALA A 41 4.22 -3.45 3.64
C ALA A 41 2.93 -4.26 3.49
N PRO A 42 2.99 -5.51 3.02
CA PRO A 42 1.82 -6.37 3.03
C PRO A 42 1.46 -6.71 4.47
N LEU A 43 0.17 -6.67 4.77
CA LEU A 43 -0.33 -6.99 6.11
C LEU A 43 -0.93 -8.39 6.09
N GLU A 44 -0.23 -9.31 6.72
CA GLU A 44 -0.72 -10.66 6.91
C GLU A 44 -1.49 -10.75 8.22
N SER A 45 -2.52 -11.59 8.22
CA SER A 45 -3.39 -11.78 9.38
C SER A 45 -2.67 -12.36 10.61
N GLU A 46 -1.44 -12.82 10.44
CA GLU A 46 -0.68 -13.53 11.47
C GLU A 46 0.47 -12.72 12.09
N CYS A 47 0.44 -11.41 11.93
CA CYS A 47 1.48 -10.60 12.57
C CYS A 47 1.34 -10.72 14.10
N SER A 48 2.34 -11.34 14.73
CA SER A 48 2.31 -11.62 16.17
C SER A 48 2.42 -10.39 17.05
N ARG A 49 2.79 -9.25 16.48
CA ARG A 49 2.81 -7.95 17.17
C ARG A 49 1.59 -7.12 16.80
N GLY A 50 0.43 -7.76 16.75
CA GLY A 50 -0.82 -7.29 16.15
C GLY A 50 -1.44 -6.00 16.62
N GLU A 51 -0.77 -5.23 17.47
CA GLU A 51 -1.30 -3.99 18.02
C GLU A 51 -1.62 -2.95 16.95
N MET A 52 -0.97 -3.05 15.77
CA MET A 52 -1.15 -2.10 14.68
C MET A 52 -1.72 -2.74 13.41
N VAL A 53 -2.05 -4.02 13.44
CA VAL A 53 -2.58 -4.70 12.26
C VAL A 53 -4.10 -4.70 12.32
N ASP A 54 -4.70 -3.78 11.60
CA ASP A 54 -6.13 -3.80 11.38
C ASP A 54 -6.41 -4.82 10.27
N PRO A 55 -7.19 -5.88 10.54
CA PRO A 55 -7.47 -6.91 9.54
C PRO A 55 -8.24 -6.41 8.32
N ARG A 56 -8.76 -5.20 8.38
CA ARG A 56 -9.41 -4.57 7.24
C ARG A 56 -8.43 -4.14 6.17
N TYR A 57 -7.16 -3.91 6.51
CA TYR A 57 -6.14 -3.48 5.56
C TYR A 57 -5.35 -4.67 5.02
N PHE A 58 -5.15 -4.72 3.71
CA PHE A 58 -4.32 -5.76 3.10
C PHE A 58 -2.87 -5.31 2.93
N ALA A 59 -2.62 -4.01 2.93
CA ALA A 59 -1.28 -3.45 2.82
C ALA A 59 -1.26 -2.01 3.31
N VAL A 60 -0.08 -1.53 3.63
CA VAL A 60 0.20 -0.12 3.90
C VAL A 60 1.28 0.33 2.93
N VAL A 61 1.02 1.39 2.19
CA VAL A 61 2.00 2.03 1.31
C VAL A 61 2.53 3.26 2.00
N PHE A 62 3.85 3.32 2.16
CA PHE A 62 4.55 4.45 2.78
C PHE A 62 5.24 5.24 1.68
N LEU A 63 4.96 6.53 1.62
CA LEU A 63 5.53 7.43 0.61
C LEU A 63 6.05 8.69 1.28
N THR A 64 7.17 9.20 0.78
CA THR A 64 7.62 10.55 1.14
C THR A 64 7.13 11.52 0.07
N ALA A 65 7.05 12.81 0.43
CA ALA A 65 6.60 13.84 -0.50
C ALA A 65 7.44 13.88 -1.79
N ARG A 66 8.75 13.64 -1.69
CA ARG A 66 9.65 13.59 -2.85
C ARG A 66 9.46 12.35 -3.72
N ALA A 67 8.84 11.31 -3.17
CA ALA A 67 8.59 10.06 -3.87
C ALA A 67 7.22 10.03 -4.55
N LEU A 68 6.49 11.13 -4.56
CA LEU A 68 5.20 11.23 -5.24
C LEU A 68 5.40 11.41 -6.75
N ARG A 69 6.15 10.49 -7.34
CA ARG A 69 6.43 10.43 -8.78
C ARG A 69 5.73 9.20 -9.33
N GLN A 70 5.35 9.29 -10.60
CA GLN A 70 4.60 8.24 -11.27
C GLN A 70 5.30 6.89 -11.20
N ASP A 71 6.61 6.85 -11.43
CA ASP A 71 7.37 5.61 -11.40
C ASP A 71 7.38 4.96 -10.02
N VAL A 72 7.54 5.73 -8.97
CA VAL A 72 7.56 5.23 -7.59
C VAL A 72 6.16 4.76 -7.18
N ILE A 73 5.15 5.55 -7.48
CA ILE A 73 3.76 5.19 -7.16
C ILE A 73 3.37 3.90 -7.85
N THR A 74 3.71 3.75 -9.12
CA THR A 74 3.43 2.52 -9.88
C THR A 74 4.15 1.33 -9.29
N HIS A 75 5.41 1.49 -8.92
CA HIS A 75 6.20 0.44 -8.28
C HIS A 75 5.52 -0.07 -7.00
N GLU A 76 5.15 0.85 -6.11
CA GLU A 76 4.50 0.50 -4.86
C GLU A 76 3.08 -0.06 -5.09
N ALA A 77 2.39 0.41 -6.10
CA ALA A 77 1.07 -0.11 -6.46
C ALA A 77 1.12 -1.57 -6.90
N VAL A 78 2.19 -1.98 -7.58
CA VAL A 78 2.39 -3.38 -7.97
C VAL A 78 2.58 -4.26 -6.73
N HIS A 79 3.39 -3.83 -5.77
CA HIS A 79 3.53 -4.53 -4.48
C HIS A 79 2.18 -4.67 -3.77
N ALA A 80 1.40 -3.60 -3.75
CA ALA A 80 0.08 -3.61 -3.12
C ALA A 80 -0.89 -4.56 -3.85
N ALA A 81 -0.81 -4.62 -5.18
CA ALA A 81 -1.62 -5.53 -5.97
C ALA A 81 -1.32 -7.00 -5.64
N PHE A 82 -0.05 -7.36 -5.47
CA PHE A 82 0.34 -8.70 -5.04
C PHE A 82 -0.17 -9.00 -3.63
N ALA A 83 -0.09 -8.03 -2.73
CA ALA A 83 -0.62 -8.18 -1.37
C ALA A 83 -2.13 -8.40 -1.38
N PHE A 84 -2.85 -7.66 -2.20
CA PHE A 84 -4.29 -7.83 -2.39
C PHE A 84 -4.62 -9.24 -2.88
N ARG A 85 -3.89 -9.72 -3.88
CA ARG A 85 -4.10 -11.05 -4.44
C ARG A 85 -3.89 -12.15 -3.39
N ARG A 86 -2.85 -12.02 -2.57
CA ARG A 86 -2.62 -12.98 -1.48
C ARG A 86 -3.75 -12.97 -0.46
N ARG A 87 -4.30 -11.80 -0.17
CA ARG A 87 -5.39 -11.65 0.78
C ARG A 87 -6.72 -12.15 0.22
N ARG A 88 -6.93 -11.98 -1.07
CA ARG A 88 -8.18 -12.32 -1.76
C ARG A 88 -7.88 -13.16 -3.02
N PRO A 89 -7.39 -14.38 -2.87
CA PRO A 89 -6.96 -15.19 -4.03
C PRO A 89 -8.11 -15.59 -4.94
N ARG A 90 -9.34 -15.58 -4.45
CA ARG A 90 -10.54 -15.94 -5.23
C ARG A 90 -11.25 -14.73 -5.81
N PHE A 91 -10.78 -13.54 -5.53
CA PHE A 91 -11.39 -12.34 -6.07
C PHE A 91 -11.08 -12.26 -7.57
N ARG A 92 -12.13 -12.03 -8.35
CA ARG A 92 -12.00 -11.91 -9.80
C ARG A 92 -12.39 -10.50 -10.24
N TRP A 93 -11.57 -9.94 -11.09
CA TRP A 93 -11.81 -8.64 -11.70
C TRP A 93 -12.43 -8.87 -13.07
N MET A 94 -13.71 -8.51 -13.26
CA MET A 94 -14.38 -8.48 -14.56
C MET A 94 -14.23 -9.78 -15.38
N ASP A 95 -14.48 -10.94 -14.78
CA ASP A 95 -14.40 -12.25 -15.42
C ASP A 95 -13.03 -12.61 -16.01
N MET A 96 -11.98 -12.04 -15.46
CA MET A 96 -10.63 -12.33 -15.94
C MET A 96 -10.07 -13.61 -15.34
N ASP A 97 -9.73 -14.55 -16.21
CA ASP A 97 -9.09 -15.82 -15.81
C ASP A 97 -7.56 -15.74 -15.87
N ASN A 98 -7.00 -14.64 -16.32
CA ASN A 98 -5.58 -14.47 -16.52
C ASN A 98 -4.92 -13.97 -15.23
N GLU A 99 -3.90 -14.71 -14.77
CA GLU A 99 -3.15 -14.33 -13.58
C GLU A 99 -2.45 -12.97 -13.69
N GLU A 100 -1.93 -12.68 -14.88
CA GLU A 100 -1.26 -11.42 -15.14
C GLU A 100 -2.23 -10.25 -14.96
N GLU A 101 -3.41 -10.36 -15.52
CA GLU A 101 -4.44 -9.32 -15.38
C GLU A 101 -4.93 -9.19 -13.94
N SER A 102 -4.88 -10.25 -13.16
CA SER A 102 -5.25 -10.20 -11.74
C SER A 102 -4.29 -9.35 -10.92
N ILE A 103 -3.12 -9.04 -11.45
CA ILE A 103 -2.16 -8.11 -10.86
C ILE A 103 -2.23 -6.74 -11.54
N CYS A 104 -2.25 -6.71 -12.87
CA CYS A 104 -2.21 -5.46 -13.64
C CYS A 104 -3.43 -4.58 -13.36
N TYR A 105 -4.62 -5.16 -13.28
CA TYR A 105 -5.84 -4.42 -13.02
C TYR A 105 -5.82 -3.70 -11.66
N PRO A 106 -5.64 -4.42 -10.54
CA PRO A 106 -5.57 -3.72 -9.26
C PRO A 106 -4.38 -2.78 -9.16
N ALA A 107 -3.24 -3.10 -9.77
CA ALA A 107 -2.08 -2.20 -9.77
C ALA A 107 -2.42 -0.85 -10.42
N GLY A 108 -3.11 -0.87 -11.55
CA GLY A 108 -3.54 0.35 -12.23
C GLY A 108 -4.52 1.17 -11.40
N ILE A 109 -5.50 0.53 -10.80
CA ILE A 109 -6.50 1.19 -9.94
C ILE A 109 -5.82 1.80 -8.71
N ILE A 110 -4.95 1.05 -8.06
CA ILE A 110 -4.24 1.51 -6.86
C ILE A 110 -3.35 2.71 -7.21
N ALA A 111 -2.60 2.63 -8.30
CA ALA A 111 -1.74 3.73 -8.74
C ALA A 111 -2.56 5.00 -8.97
N ARG A 112 -3.70 4.89 -9.64
CA ARG A 112 -4.60 6.03 -9.87
C ARG A 112 -5.09 6.63 -8.56
N MET A 113 -5.52 5.79 -7.62
CA MET A 113 -6.01 6.25 -6.33
C MET A 113 -4.93 6.98 -5.53
N ILE A 114 -3.69 6.48 -5.56
CA ILE A 114 -2.57 7.15 -4.89
C ILE A 114 -2.28 8.50 -5.55
N HIS A 115 -2.30 8.57 -6.88
CA HIS A 115 -2.12 9.83 -7.61
C HIS A 115 -3.20 10.85 -7.24
N GLU A 116 -4.44 10.44 -7.20
CA GLU A 116 -5.55 11.32 -6.82
C GLU A 116 -5.38 11.83 -5.40
N ALA A 117 -5.00 10.97 -4.46
CA ALA A 117 -4.74 11.37 -3.08
C ALA A 117 -3.58 12.35 -2.99
N SER A 118 -2.51 12.16 -3.76
CA SER A 118 -1.37 13.06 -3.78
C SER A 118 -1.73 14.44 -4.33
N MET A 119 -2.63 14.50 -5.31
CA MET A 119 -3.12 15.76 -5.88
C MET A 119 -3.95 16.53 -4.86
N ILE A 120 -4.81 15.85 -4.11
CA ILE A 120 -5.59 16.46 -3.04
C ILE A 120 -4.66 17.06 -1.99
N ARG A 121 -3.63 16.32 -1.58
CA ARG A 121 -2.63 16.78 -0.63
C ARG A 121 -1.95 18.08 -1.09
N LYS A 122 -1.58 18.16 -2.36
CA LYS A 122 -0.95 19.35 -2.93
C LYS A 122 -1.88 20.56 -2.89
N ARG A 123 -3.18 20.37 -3.09
CA ARG A 123 -4.16 21.46 -3.04
C ARG A 123 -4.38 21.99 -1.63
N LEU A 124 -4.21 21.15 -0.62
CA LEU A 124 -4.42 21.53 0.78
C LEU A 124 -3.21 22.25 1.39
N ARG A 125 -2.12 22.35 0.66
CA ARG A 125 -0.92 23.09 1.07
C ARG A 125 -0.87 24.48 0.39
#